data_6d584080ea5451cde50475230d5a6dc1
#
_entry.id   6d584080ea5451cde50475230d5a6dc1
#
_cell.length_a   1.000
_cell.length_b   1.000
_cell.length_c   1.000
_cell.angle_alpha   90.00
_cell.angle_beta   90.00
_cell.angle_gamma   90.00
#
_symmetry.space_group_name_H-M   'P 1'
#
loop_
_entity.id
_entity.type
_entity.pdbx_description
1 polymer ?
#
loop_
_entity_poly.entity_id
_entity_poly.type
_entity_poly.pdbx_seq_one_letter_code
_entity_poly.pdbx_strand_id
1 'polypeptide(L)' 'SSILKEDTLIVVEASLDTSFDYLNELGFTLKKLKTYKTNVHAFITKAE' A
#
# COMPACT_ATOMS: atom_id res chain seq x y z
N SER A 1 11.23 -3.23 -15.64
CA SER A 1 10.79 -3.91 -16.15
C SER A 1 10.08 -4.94 -15.65
N SER A 2 9.68 -4.99 -14.60
CA SER A 2 9.01 -5.98 -14.21
C SER A 2 7.68 -6.07 -14.66
N ILE A 3 7.14 -7.16 -14.68
CA ILE A 3 5.83 -7.36 -15.12
C ILE A 3 4.97 -7.35 -13.93
N LEU A 4 4.29 -6.25 -13.71
CA LEU A 4 3.37 -6.15 -12.60
C LEU A 4 2.02 -6.56 -13.09
N LYS A 5 1.48 -7.58 -12.50
CA LYS A 5 0.15 -8.00 -12.85
C LYS A 5 -0.86 -7.21 -12.04
N GLU A 6 -2.08 -7.20 -12.51
CA GLU A 6 -3.10 -6.43 -11.83
C GLU A 6 -3.30 -6.88 -10.41
N ASP A 7 -3.04 -8.15 -10.14
CA ASP A 7 -3.26 -8.67 -8.80
C ASP A 7 -1.99 -8.68 -7.98
N THR A 8 -0.96 -7.98 -8.39
CA THR A 8 0.26 -7.92 -7.61
C THR A 8 -0.01 -7.19 -6.30
N LEU A 9 0.37 -7.80 -5.20
CA LEU A 9 0.17 -7.20 -3.90
C LEU A 9 1.50 -6.68 -3.38
N ILE A 10 1.50 -5.43 -2.96
CA ILE A 10 2.68 -4.79 -2.42
C ILE A 10 2.43 -4.50 -0.95
N VAL A 11 3.40 -4.82 -0.10
CA VAL A 11 3.28 -4.56 1.31
C VAL A 11 4.25 -3.45 1.67
N VAL A 12 3.72 -2.38 2.25
CA VAL A 12 4.54 -1.23 2.64
C VAL A 12 4.48 -1.09 4.15
N GLU A 13 5.63 -1.04 4.78
CA GLU A 13 5.72 -0.86 6.21
C GLU A 13 6.01 0.61 6.51
N ALA A 14 5.28 1.20 7.43
CA ALA A 14 5.44 2.62 7.74
C ALA A 14 5.09 2.87 9.19
N SER A 15 5.38 4.07 9.67
CA SER A 15 5.06 4.41 11.05
C SER A 15 3.57 4.62 11.21
N LEU A 16 3.12 4.59 12.47
CA LEU A 16 1.69 4.64 12.74
C LEU A 16 1.02 5.91 12.24
N ASP A 17 1.75 7.01 12.21
CA ASP A 17 1.16 8.28 11.82
C ASP A 17 1.36 8.58 10.33
N THR A 18 1.76 7.60 9.55
CA THR A 18 1.95 7.81 8.12
C THR A 18 0.61 7.86 7.42
N SER A 19 0.46 8.82 6.51
CA SER A 19 -0.74 8.92 5.69
C SER A 19 -0.50 8.19 4.38
N PHE A 20 -1.53 7.54 3.88
CA PHE A 20 -1.43 6.84 2.61
C PHE A 20 -2.28 7.50 1.53
N ASP A 21 -2.68 8.75 1.75
CA ASP A 21 -3.49 9.44 0.76
C ASP A 21 -2.77 9.57 -0.57
N TYR A 22 -1.44 9.64 -0.54
CA TYR A 22 -0.68 9.82 -1.76
C TYR A 22 -0.78 8.60 -2.70
N LEU A 23 -1.23 7.47 -2.19
CA LEU A 23 -1.31 6.27 -3.03
C LEU A 23 -2.26 6.46 -4.20
N ASN A 24 -3.37 7.17 -3.98
CA ASN A 24 -4.30 7.40 -5.06
C ASN A 24 -3.66 8.23 -6.16
N GLU A 25 -2.84 9.18 -5.77
CA GLU A 25 -2.19 10.04 -6.76
C GLU A 25 -1.14 9.28 -7.54
N LEU A 26 -0.57 8.25 -6.95
CA LEU A 26 0.43 7.45 -7.62
C LEU A 26 -0.17 6.31 -8.45
N GLY A 27 -1.48 6.13 -8.37
CA GLY A 27 -2.12 5.07 -9.13
C GLY A 27 -2.20 3.74 -8.40
N PHE A 28 -2.25 3.78 -7.07
CA PHE A 28 -2.35 2.56 -6.28
C PHE A 28 -3.64 2.57 -5.46
N THR A 29 -4.05 1.40 -5.06
CA THR A 29 -5.24 1.23 -4.24
C THR A 29 -4.86 0.51 -2.95
N LEU A 30 -5.28 1.08 -1.83
CA LEU A 30 -5.04 0.47 -0.53
C LEU A 30 -6.09 -0.62 -0.31
N LYS A 31 -5.63 -1.87 -0.24
CA LYS A 31 -6.56 -2.98 -0.08
C LYS A 31 -6.79 -3.30 1.39
N LYS A 32 -5.76 -3.22 2.21
CA LYS A 32 -5.89 -3.59 3.59
C LYS A 32 -4.83 -2.86 4.40
N LEU A 33 -5.15 -2.54 5.63
CA LEU A 33 -4.20 -1.87 6.51
C LEU A 33 -4.18 -2.62 7.82
N LYS A 34 -2.99 -3.08 8.22
CA LYS A 34 -2.83 -3.73 9.49
C LYS A 34 -2.03 -2.83 10.41
N THR A 35 -2.54 -2.58 11.60
CA THR A 35 -1.89 -1.71 12.56
C THR A 35 -1.24 -2.54 13.65
N TYR A 36 0.04 -2.25 13.90
CA TYR A 36 0.78 -2.90 14.96
C TYR A 36 1.12 -1.86 16.02
N LYS A 37 1.84 -2.27 17.06
CA LYS A 37 2.13 -1.35 18.14
C LYS A 37 2.93 -0.15 17.70
N THR A 38 3.89 -0.36 16.83
CA THR A 38 4.81 0.73 16.46
C THR A 38 4.76 1.06 14.99
N ASN A 39 4.02 0.31 14.18
CA ASN A 39 4.01 0.59 12.76
C ASN A 39 2.74 0.04 12.14
N VAL A 40 2.57 0.31 10.84
CA VAL A 40 1.45 -0.22 10.09
C VAL A 40 1.98 -0.90 8.85
N HIS A 41 1.26 -1.89 8.38
CA HIS A 41 1.58 -2.54 7.12
C HIS A 41 0.41 -2.29 6.18
N ALA A 42 0.69 -1.63 5.07
CA ALA A 42 -0.33 -1.32 4.08
C ALA A 42 -0.22 -2.30 2.93
N PHE A 43 -1.31 -2.94 2.61
CA PHE A 43 -1.38 -3.89 1.51
C PHE A 43 -2.03 -3.18 0.35
N ILE A 44 -1.27 -2.91 -0.69
CA ILE A 44 -1.75 -2.11 -1.81
C ILE A 44 -1.59 -2.86 -3.11
N THR A 45 -2.39 -2.48 -4.07
CA THR A 45 -2.30 -3.03 -5.40
C THR A 45 -2.33 -1.90 -6.39
N LYS A 46 -1.95 -2.19 -7.62
CA LYS A 46 -1.99 -1.19 -8.65
C LYS A 46 -3.43 -0.87 -9.01
N ALA A 47 -3.75 0.40 -9.08
CA ALA A 47 -5.09 0.79 -9.44
C ALA A 47 -5.29 0.64 -10.94
N GLU A 48 -6.52 0.32 -11.30
CA GLU A 48 -6.83 0.12 -12.71
C GLU A 48 -6.93 1.45 -13.43
#